data_61b6a07c09a5027d1a86914df189f44d
#
_entry.id   61b6a07c09a5027d1a86914df189f44d
#
_cell.length_a   1.000
_cell.length_b   1.000
_cell.length_c   1.000
_cell.angle_alpha   90.00
_cell.angle_beta   90.00
_cell.angle_gamma   90.00
#
_symmetry.space_group_name_H-M   'P 1'
#
loop_
_entity.id
_entity.type
_entity.pdbx_description
1 polymer ?
#
loop_
_entity_poly.entity_id
_entity_poly.type
_entity_poly.pdbx_seq_one_letter_code
_entity_poly.pdbx_strand_id
1 'polypeptide(L)'
;QIKKLADTCDLMVVIGSYTSANSKRLTQLSLARNKNSFQVTCADELKKSWFSNIGSVGISAGASTPDDLIADVISKVKIFSKIKVRHD
;
A
#
# COMPACT_ATOMS: atom_id res chain seq x y z
N GLN A 1 -3.29 -12.15 -1.15
CA GLN A 1 -2.49 -12.29 0.04
C GLN A 1 -1.28 -11.37 0.03
N ILE A 2 -0.99 -10.73 1.16
CA ILE A 2 0.03 -9.68 1.23
C ILE A 2 1.44 -10.17 0.89
N LYS A 3 1.83 -11.36 1.30
CA LYS A 3 3.18 -11.87 1.03
C LYS A 3 3.43 -12.03 -0.46
N LYS A 4 2.48 -12.62 -1.16
CA LYS A 4 2.58 -12.82 -2.60
C LYS A 4 2.58 -11.47 -3.33
N LEU A 5 1.72 -10.55 -2.88
CA LEU A 5 1.64 -9.21 -3.46
C LEU A 5 2.95 -8.46 -3.27
N ALA A 6 3.52 -8.52 -2.07
CA ALA A 6 4.80 -7.86 -1.78
C ALA A 6 5.95 -8.44 -2.61
N ASP A 7 5.93 -9.74 -2.90
CA ASP A 7 6.96 -10.40 -3.70
C ASP A 7 6.87 -10.02 -5.18
N THR A 8 5.68 -9.69 -5.67
CA THR A 8 5.44 -9.48 -7.09
C THR A 8 5.36 -8.00 -7.50
N CYS A 9 5.17 -7.10 -6.53
CA CYS A 9 5.07 -5.66 -6.81
C CYS A 9 6.35 -4.94 -6.45
N ASP A 10 6.63 -3.84 -7.13
CA ASP A 10 7.82 -3.03 -6.88
C ASP A 10 7.70 -2.20 -5.62
N LEU A 11 6.48 -1.82 -5.25
CA LEU A 11 6.20 -1.01 -4.08
C LEU A 11 4.90 -1.48 -3.42
N MET A 12 4.87 -1.45 -2.10
CA MET A 12 3.68 -1.82 -1.34
C MET A 12 3.16 -0.65 -0.52
N VAL A 13 1.84 -0.46 -0.52
CA VAL A 13 1.16 0.51 0.34
C VAL A 13 0.19 -0.26 1.22
N VAL A 14 0.37 -0.15 2.52
CA VAL A 14 -0.52 -0.76 3.52
C VAL A 14 -1.37 0.35 4.14
N ILE A 15 -2.68 0.22 4.02
CA ILE A 15 -3.63 1.22 4.52
C ILE A 15 -4.15 0.77 5.87
N GLY A 16 -4.00 1.61 6.87
CA GLY A 16 -4.51 1.30 8.20
C GLY A 16 -3.99 2.25 9.26
N SER A 17 -4.67 2.26 10.41
CA SER A 17 -4.29 3.11 11.53
C SER A 17 -2.94 2.69 12.11
N TYR A 18 -2.12 3.64 12.48
CA TYR A 18 -0.84 3.38 13.13
C TYR A 18 -1.00 2.75 14.51
N THR A 19 -2.18 2.85 15.10
CA THR A 19 -2.49 2.24 16.40
C THR A 19 -3.08 0.84 16.27
N SER A 20 -3.40 0.39 15.07
CA SER A 20 -3.97 -0.93 14.83
C SER A 20 -2.85 -1.99 14.79
N ALA A 21 -2.94 -2.98 15.67
CA ALA A 21 -1.97 -4.09 15.69
C ALA A 21 -2.00 -4.87 14.38
N ASN A 22 -3.18 -5.05 13.79
CA ASN A 22 -3.32 -5.76 12.53
C ASN A 22 -2.61 -5.03 11.38
N SER A 23 -2.80 -3.70 11.30
CA SER A 23 -2.15 -2.90 10.26
C SER A 23 -0.63 -2.90 10.42
N LYS A 24 -0.14 -2.81 11.65
CA LYS A 24 1.30 -2.89 11.94
C LYS A 24 1.86 -4.24 11.49
N ARG A 25 1.15 -5.33 11.79
CA ARG A 25 1.57 -6.66 11.40
C ARG A 25 1.64 -6.81 9.88
N LEU A 26 0.62 -6.31 9.17
CA LEU A 26 0.62 -6.35 7.71
C LEU A 26 1.81 -5.59 7.14
N THR A 27 2.10 -4.42 7.70
CA THR A 27 3.25 -3.61 7.27
C THR A 27 4.57 -4.34 7.50
N GLN A 28 4.72 -4.99 8.65
CA GLN A 28 5.91 -5.77 8.97
C GLN A 28 6.08 -6.95 8.01
N LEU A 29 4.99 -7.65 7.70
CA LEU A 29 5.02 -8.76 6.74
C LEU A 29 5.43 -8.28 5.36
N SER A 30 4.92 -7.13 4.95
CA SER A 30 5.26 -6.53 3.66
C SER A 30 6.73 -6.10 3.62
N LEU A 31 7.21 -5.43 4.67
CA LEU A 31 8.60 -4.97 4.75
C LEU A 31 9.60 -6.12 4.74
N ALA A 32 9.23 -7.27 5.31
CA ALA A 32 10.09 -8.44 5.31
C ALA A 32 10.34 -8.97 3.90
N ARG A 33 9.43 -8.69 2.97
CA ARG A 33 9.51 -9.16 1.59
C ARG A 33 9.84 -8.07 0.58
N ASN A 34 9.49 -6.82 0.90
CA ASN A 34 9.67 -5.69 -0.01
C ASN A 34 10.07 -4.47 0.80
N LYS A 35 11.29 -4.01 0.62
CA LYS A 35 11.81 -2.84 1.33
C LYS A 35 11.04 -1.56 1.01
N ASN A 36 10.39 -1.51 -0.14
CA ASN A 36 9.59 -0.35 -0.57
C ASN A 36 8.15 -0.50 -0.10
N SER A 37 7.96 -0.76 1.19
CA SER A 37 6.64 -0.87 1.81
C SER A 37 6.39 0.32 2.70
N PHE A 38 5.22 0.94 2.55
CA PHE A 38 4.84 2.13 3.32
C PHE A 38 3.45 1.93 3.91
N GLN A 39 3.27 2.39 5.14
CA GLN A 39 1.96 2.40 5.78
C GLN A 39 1.40 3.81 5.73
N VAL A 40 0.12 3.93 5.35
CA VAL A 40 -0.58 5.22 5.33
C VAL A 40 -1.94 5.06 6.01
N THR A 41 -2.45 6.14 6.59
CA THR A 41 -3.80 6.15 7.15
C THR A 41 -4.82 6.70 6.16
N CYS A 42 -4.37 7.45 5.15
CA CYS A 42 -5.25 8.03 4.13
C CYS A 42 -4.44 8.40 2.88
N ALA A 43 -5.16 8.78 1.83
CA ALA A 43 -4.54 9.14 0.55
C ALA A 43 -3.59 10.33 0.66
N ASP A 44 -3.87 11.27 1.57
CA ASP A 44 -3.06 12.49 1.72
C ASP A 44 -1.63 12.20 2.19
N GLU A 45 -1.38 11.04 2.77
CA GLU A 45 -0.06 10.64 3.23
C GLU A 45 0.82 10.07 2.12
N LEU A 46 0.26 9.80 0.95
CA LEU A 46 1.03 9.29 -0.18
C LEU A 46 1.98 10.36 -0.72
N LYS A 47 3.20 9.95 -1.02
CA LYS A 47 4.21 10.85 -1.58
C LYS A 47 4.52 10.44 -3.01
N LYS A 48 4.48 11.40 -3.92
CA LYS A 48 4.76 11.14 -5.33
C LYS A 48 6.15 10.56 -5.55
N SER A 49 7.11 10.95 -4.72
CA SER A 49 8.49 10.46 -4.83
C SER A 49 8.61 8.95 -4.60
N TRP A 50 7.67 8.33 -3.88
CA TRP A 50 7.67 6.89 -3.66
C TRP A 50 7.49 6.11 -4.97
N PHE A 51 6.82 6.72 -5.95
CA PHE A 51 6.40 6.05 -7.18
C PHE A 51 7.34 6.28 -8.34
N SER A 52 8.50 6.86 -8.08
CA SER A 52 9.53 7.08 -9.09
C SER A 52 10.19 5.77 -9.48
N ASN A 53 10.26 5.49 -10.78
CA ASN A 53 10.95 4.31 -11.32
C ASN A 53 10.39 2.97 -10.85
N ILE A 54 9.09 2.91 -10.57
CA ILE A 54 8.43 1.64 -10.23
C ILE A 54 7.44 1.24 -11.33
N GLY A 55 7.28 -0.07 -11.51
CA GLY A 55 6.40 -0.64 -12.54
C GLY A 55 5.08 -1.15 -12.00
N SER A 56 4.99 -1.45 -10.71
CA SER A 56 3.77 -1.98 -10.11
C SER A 56 3.67 -1.59 -8.64
N VAL A 57 2.45 -1.41 -8.16
CA VAL A 57 2.15 -1.08 -6.76
C VAL A 57 1.14 -2.08 -6.22
N GLY A 58 1.43 -2.64 -5.06
CA GLY A 58 0.49 -3.49 -4.35
C GLY A 58 -0.18 -2.70 -3.23
N ILE A 59 -1.48 -2.85 -3.09
CA ILE A 59 -2.27 -2.20 -2.05
C ILE A 59 -2.84 -3.27 -1.13
N SER A 60 -2.62 -3.13 0.15
CA SER A 60 -3.22 -3.98 1.16
C SER A 60 -3.82 -3.11 2.25
N ALA A 61 -4.80 -3.62 2.98
CA ALA A 61 -5.49 -2.84 4.01
C ALA A 61 -5.83 -3.73 5.19
N GLY A 62 -5.80 -3.14 6.39
CA GLY A 62 -6.27 -3.82 7.59
C GLY A 62 -7.77 -4.10 7.50
N ALA A 63 -8.22 -5.13 8.22
CA ALA A 63 -9.62 -5.58 8.14
C ALA A 63 -10.63 -4.50 8.53
N SER A 64 -10.23 -3.56 9.38
CA SER A 64 -11.11 -2.48 9.83
C SER A 64 -11.07 -1.23 8.96
N THR A 65 -10.30 -1.25 7.87
CA THR A 65 -10.16 -0.08 7.00
C THR A 65 -11.41 0.11 6.14
N PRO A 66 -12.02 1.31 6.13
CA PRO A 66 -13.22 1.57 5.30
C PRO A 66 -12.92 1.47 3.80
N ASP A 67 -13.90 1.00 3.04
CA ASP A 67 -13.75 0.80 1.60
C ASP A 67 -13.52 2.11 0.85
N ASP A 68 -14.17 3.20 1.24
CA ASP A 68 -13.97 4.50 0.60
C ASP A 68 -12.55 5.01 0.79
N LEU A 69 -11.94 4.74 1.94
CA LEU A 69 -10.56 5.11 2.18
C LEU A 69 -9.62 4.34 1.27
N ILE A 70 -9.88 3.05 1.09
CA ILE A 70 -9.11 2.20 0.18
C ILE A 70 -9.24 2.72 -1.26
N ALA A 71 -10.45 3.05 -1.68
CA ALA A 71 -10.69 3.58 -3.02
C ALA A 71 -9.96 4.89 -3.26
N ASP A 72 -9.93 5.78 -2.28
CA ASP A 72 -9.22 7.06 -2.37
C ASP A 72 -7.72 6.85 -2.57
N VAL A 73 -7.14 5.92 -1.81
CA VAL A 73 -5.71 5.63 -1.93
C VAL A 73 -5.40 5.05 -3.30
N ILE A 74 -6.20 4.10 -3.78
CA ILE A 74 -6.00 3.50 -5.09
C ILE A 74 -6.07 4.56 -6.20
N SER A 75 -7.07 5.44 -6.12
CA SER A 75 -7.24 6.52 -7.11
C SER A 75 -6.03 7.44 -7.12
N LYS A 76 -5.52 7.81 -5.96
CA LYS A 76 -4.38 8.73 -5.88
C LYS A 76 -3.09 8.07 -6.37
N VAL A 77 -2.89 6.80 -6.08
CA VAL A 77 -1.75 6.05 -6.59
C VAL A 77 -1.75 6.03 -8.12
N LYS A 78 -2.93 5.84 -8.73
CA LYS A 78 -3.06 5.85 -10.19
C LYS A 78 -2.74 7.22 -10.78
N ILE A 79 -3.11 8.30 -10.08
CA ILE A 79 -2.79 9.66 -10.51
C ILE A 79 -1.28 9.90 -10.47
N PHE A 80 -0.60 9.43 -9.42
CA PHE A 80 0.82 9.68 -9.25
C PHE A 80 1.71 8.90 -10.24
N SER A 81 1.30 7.71 -10.62
CA SER A 81 2.24 6.80 -11.28
C SER A 81 1.79 6.25 -12.62
N LYS A 82 0.51 6.24 -12.93
CA LYS A 82 -0.04 5.63 -14.16
C LYS A 82 0.46 4.21 -14.38
N ILE A 83 0.81 3.50 -13.32
CA ILE A 83 1.34 2.16 -13.36
C ILE A 83 0.28 1.15 -12.95
N LYS A 84 0.63 -0.13 -13.07
CA LYS A 84 -0.26 -1.21 -12.69
C LYS A 84 -0.44 -1.23 -11.18
N VAL A 85 -1.69 -1.13 -10.72
CA VAL A 85 -2.05 -1.19 -9.30
C VAL A 85 -2.74 -2.52 -9.03
N ARG A 86 -2.24 -3.25 -8.03
CA ARG A 86 -2.84 -4.50 -7.58
C ARG A 86 -3.24 -4.37 -6.12
N HIS A 87 -4.33 -5.02 -5.75
CA HIS A 87 -4.75 -5.08 -4.34
C HIS A 87 -5.36 -6.44 -4.03
N ASP A 88 -5.27 -6.83 -2.78
CA ASP A 88 -5.88 -8.08 -2.32
C ASP A 88 -7.27 -7.87 -1.69
#